data_326a57d94698b49ec810bca661e9fb24
#
_entry.id   326a57d94698b49ec810bca661e9fb24
#
_cell.length_a   1.000
_cell.length_b   1.000
_cell.length_c   1.000
_cell.angle_alpha   90.00
_cell.angle_beta   90.00
_cell.angle_gamma   90.00
#
_symmetry.space_group_name_H-M   'P 1'
#
loop_
_entity.id
_entity.type
_entity.pdbx_description
1 polymer ?
#
loop_
_entity_poly.entity_id
_entity_poly.type
_entity_poly.pdbx_seq_one_letter_code
_entity_poly.pdbx_strand_id
1 'polypeptide(L)'
;PNPPSVQNHSRLVVYRRLVFNNFCSFLNSCFPITRSILSAQEWQQLSQTAFSGIRAHSPLFRNIPDIFLQWLQKQPQPYLPQYPWLLEFMHYEWLELVVETHAAQLDKINHLMPQVEDPLNSYPLPNPTLQLACYRWPVHTLQTGHIPTQALPDAHCFAVVRQRND
;
A
#
# COMPACT_ATOMS: atom_id res chain seq x y z
N PRO A 1 -41.17 0.77 -15.50
CA PRO A 1 -39.80 0.32 -15.77
C PRO A 1 -39.82 -1.20 -15.78
N ASN A 2 -39.48 -1.80 -16.95
CA ASN A 2 -39.43 -3.25 -17.07
C ASN A 2 -38.29 -3.79 -16.19
N PRO A 3 -38.48 -4.91 -15.46
CA PRO A 3 -37.40 -5.56 -14.73
C PRO A 3 -36.30 -6.00 -15.69
N PRO A 4 -35.02 -5.95 -15.29
CA PRO A 4 -33.92 -6.36 -16.15
C PRO A 4 -34.09 -7.82 -16.55
N SER A 5 -33.95 -8.11 -17.85
CA SER A 5 -34.07 -9.46 -18.39
C SER A 5 -33.04 -10.40 -17.75
N VAL A 6 -33.30 -11.69 -17.70
CA VAL A 6 -32.40 -12.74 -17.14
C VAL A 6 -31.00 -12.68 -17.75
N GLN A 7 -30.89 -12.29 -19.03
CA GLN A 7 -29.60 -12.09 -19.71
C GLN A 7 -28.79 -10.92 -19.12
N ASN A 8 -29.43 -9.83 -18.68
CA ASN A 8 -28.75 -8.71 -18.03
C ASN A 8 -28.24 -9.09 -16.63
N HIS A 9 -28.96 -9.93 -15.92
CA HIS A 9 -28.54 -10.42 -14.61
C HIS A 9 -27.26 -11.28 -14.72
N SER A 10 -27.20 -12.20 -15.65
CA SER A 10 -26.00 -13.03 -15.92
C SER A 10 -24.78 -12.17 -16.30
N ARG A 11 -24.96 -11.17 -17.15
CA ARG A 11 -23.87 -10.24 -17.53
C ARG A 11 -23.37 -9.41 -16.36
N LEU A 12 -24.27 -8.96 -15.49
CA LEU A 12 -23.90 -8.21 -14.28
C LEU A 12 -23.09 -9.05 -13.30
N VAL A 13 -23.45 -10.33 -13.13
CA VAL A 13 -22.70 -11.27 -12.27
C VAL A 13 -21.29 -11.48 -12.82
N VAL A 14 -21.15 -11.71 -14.12
CA VAL A 14 -19.84 -11.85 -14.77
C VAL A 14 -19.01 -10.57 -14.62
N TYR A 15 -19.60 -9.40 -14.86
CA TYR A 15 -18.92 -8.12 -14.72
C TYR A 15 -18.42 -7.88 -13.28
N ARG A 16 -19.28 -8.12 -12.27
CA ARG A 16 -18.87 -8.00 -10.86
C ARG A 16 -17.71 -8.92 -10.51
N ARG A 17 -17.71 -10.14 -11.03
CA ARG A 17 -16.62 -11.09 -10.83
C ARG A 17 -15.31 -10.59 -11.46
N LEU A 18 -15.37 -10.04 -12.67
CA LEU A 18 -14.20 -9.47 -13.34
C LEU A 18 -13.62 -8.28 -12.56
N VAL A 19 -14.48 -7.37 -12.10
CA VAL A 19 -14.04 -6.20 -11.30
C VAL A 19 -13.43 -6.65 -9.98
N PHE A 20 -14.03 -7.64 -9.30
CA PHE A 20 -13.46 -8.20 -8.09
C PHE A 20 -12.10 -8.87 -8.33
N ASN A 21 -11.95 -9.66 -9.40
CA ASN A 21 -10.69 -10.30 -9.74
C ASN A 21 -9.58 -9.26 -10.03
N ASN A 22 -9.92 -8.18 -10.73
CA ASN A 22 -8.99 -7.08 -10.97
C ASN A 22 -8.60 -6.39 -9.65
N PHE A 23 -9.55 -6.12 -8.78
CA PHE A 23 -9.28 -5.57 -7.45
C PHE A 23 -8.32 -6.45 -6.66
N CYS A 24 -8.57 -7.76 -6.58
CA CYS A 24 -7.68 -8.72 -5.92
C CYS A 24 -6.29 -8.78 -6.57
N SER A 25 -6.21 -8.69 -7.90
CA SER A 25 -4.94 -8.67 -8.62
C SER A 25 -4.08 -7.47 -8.23
N PHE A 26 -4.68 -6.28 -8.14
CA PHE A 26 -3.99 -5.09 -7.66
C PHE A 26 -3.52 -5.23 -6.20
N LEU A 27 -4.37 -5.70 -5.30
CA LEU A 27 -3.97 -5.93 -3.91
C LEU A 27 -2.83 -6.94 -3.80
N ASN A 28 -2.87 -8.03 -4.58
CA ASN A 28 -1.82 -9.04 -4.61
C ASN A 28 -0.45 -8.47 -5.07
N SER A 29 -0.47 -7.50 -5.97
CA SER A 29 0.74 -6.84 -6.47
C SER A 29 1.29 -5.82 -5.49
N CYS A 30 0.42 -5.16 -4.71
CA CYS A 30 0.81 -4.11 -3.79
C CYS A 30 1.20 -4.64 -2.40
N PHE A 31 0.70 -5.81 -2.01
CA PHE A 31 0.89 -6.39 -0.68
C PHE A 31 1.39 -7.85 -0.76
N PRO A 32 2.51 -8.11 -1.46
CA PRO A 32 2.99 -9.47 -1.69
C PRO A 32 3.44 -10.17 -0.41
N ILE A 33 4.10 -9.45 0.52
CA ILE A 33 4.60 -10.03 1.76
C ILE A 33 3.45 -10.24 2.74
N THR A 34 2.57 -9.25 2.93
CA THR A 34 1.34 -9.43 3.74
C THR A 34 0.55 -10.65 3.27
N ARG A 35 0.35 -10.79 1.96
CA ARG A 35 -0.34 -11.94 1.38
C ARG A 35 0.36 -13.28 1.69
N SER A 36 1.69 -13.29 1.76
CA SER A 36 2.45 -14.52 2.06
C SER A 36 2.39 -14.92 3.53
N ILE A 37 2.10 -13.95 4.42
CA ILE A 37 1.99 -14.17 5.88
C ILE A 37 0.57 -14.60 6.26
N LEU A 38 -0.44 -13.98 5.68
CA LEU A 38 -1.84 -14.33 5.91
C LEU A 38 -2.17 -15.67 5.26
N SER A 39 -3.05 -16.46 5.90
CA SER A 39 -3.62 -17.63 5.24
C SER A 39 -4.44 -17.21 4.01
N ALA A 40 -4.57 -18.12 3.04
CA ALA A 40 -5.36 -17.86 1.84
C ALA A 40 -6.81 -17.48 2.17
N GLN A 41 -7.38 -18.05 3.24
CA GLN A 41 -8.73 -17.76 3.69
C GLN A 41 -8.84 -16.36 4.29
N GLU A 42 -7.91 -15.96 5.15
CA GLU A 42 -7.86 -14.61 5.75
C GLU A 42 -7.71 -13.54 4.70
N TRP A 43 -6.78 -13.74 3.75
CA TRP A 43 -6.57 -12.80 2.64
C TRP A 43 -7.81 -12.66 1.76
N GLN A 44 -8.45 -13.79 1.42
CA GLN A 44 -9.68 -13.77 0.63
C GLN A 44 -10.81 -13.05 1.36
N GLN A 45 -11.00 -13.33 2.65
CA GLN A 45 -12.03 -12.70 3.48
C GLN A 45 -11.80 -11.19 3.61
N LEU A 46 -10.56 -10.77 3.87
CA LEU A 46 -10.16 -9.37 3.93
C LEU A 46 -10.48 -8.66 2.61
N SER A 47 -10.07 -9.24 1.47
CA SER A 47 -10.31 -8.68 0.14
C SER A 47 -11.79 -8.59 -0.21
N GLN A 48 -12.61 -9.60 0.13
CA GLN A 48 -14.06 -9.61 -0.10
C GLN A 48 -14.78 -8.56 0.75
N THR A 49 -14.40 -8.45 2.02
CA THR A 49 -15.00 -7.47 2.94
C THR A 49 -14.67 -6.06 2.50
N ALA A 50 -13.42 -5.81 2.14
CA ALA A 50 -12.99 -4.51 1.60
C ALA A 50 -13.72 -4.16 0.31
N PHE A 51 -13.79 -5.08 -0.65
CA PHE A 51 -14.50 -4.86 -1.91
C PHE A 51 -15.97 -4.51 -1.72
N SER A 52 -16.61 -5.11 -0.72
CA SER A 52 -18.01 -4.84 -0.38
C SER A 52 -18.20 -3.52 0.38
N GLY A 53 -17.22 -3.15 1.21
CA GLY A 53 -17.24 -1.94 2.05
C GLY A 53 -16.77 -0.68 1.34
N ILE A 54 -15.91 -0.82 0.34
CA ILE A 54 -15.41 0.30 -0.43
C ILE A 54 -16.45 0.72 -1.47
N ARG A 55 -17.04 1.89 -1.27
CA ARG A 55 -17.86 2.54 -2.31
C ARG A 55 -16.90 3.23 -3.28
N ALA A 56 -16.49 2.53 -4.32
CA ALA A 56 -15.59 3.08 -5.32
C ALA A 56 -16.28 4.21 -6.10
N HIS A 57 -15.94 5.45 -5.78
CA HIS A 57 -16.34 6.63 -6.55
C HIS A 57 -15.30 7.00 -7.61
N SER A 58 -14.16 6.30 -7.66
CA SER A 58 -13.07 6.59 -8.61
C SER A 58 -12.92 5.47 -9.64
N PRO A 59 -12.94 5.80 -10.94
CA PRO A 59 -12.67 4.84 -12.00
C PRO A 59 -11.17 4.49 -12.13
N LEU A 60 -10.29 5.09 -11.31
CA LEU A 60 -8.85 4.91 -11.42
C LEU A 60 -8.37 3.76 -10.55
N PHE A 61 -8.12 2.62 -11.17
CA PHE A 61 -7.61 1.40 -10.54
C PHE A 61 -6.29 1.59 -9.77
N ARG A 62 -5.44 2.56 -10.18
CA ARG A 62 -4.17 2.86 -9.50
C ARG A 62 -4.33 3.33 -8.05
N ASN A 63 -5.51 3.81 -7.67
CA ASN A 63 -5.80 4.29 -6.32
C ASN A 63 -6.36 3.20 -5.40
N ILE A 64 -6.52 1.96 -5.89
CA ILE A 64 -7.09 0.85 -5.11
C ILE A 64 -6.33 0.62 -3.80
N PRO A 65 -4.98 0.54 -3.77
CA PRO A 65 -4.25 0.28 -2.54
C PRO A 65 -4.46 1.37 -1.48
N ASP A 66 -4.44 2.64 -1.88
CA ASP A 66 -4.69 3.77 -0.99
C ASP A 66 -6.12 3.74 -0.42
N ILE A 67 -7.13 3.54 -1.28
CA ILE A 67 -8.53 3.42 -0.86
C ILE A 67 -8.73 2.23 0.08
N PHE A 68 -8.04 1.12 -0.20
CA PHE A 68 -8.09 -0.07 0.63
C PHE A 68 -7.49 0.20 2.02
N LEU A 69 -6.32 0.84 2.10
CA LEU A 69 -5.70 1.21 3.37
C LEU A 69 -6.55 2.20 4.16
N GLN A 70 -7.14 3.20 3.52
CA GLN A 70 -8.08 4.13 4.15
C GLN A 70 -9.32 3.43 4.67
N TRP A 71 -9.83 2.44 3.95
CA TRP A 71 -10.93 1.60 4.41
C TRP A 71 -10.51 0.77 5.63
N LEU A 72 -9.36 0.09 5.57
CA LEU A 72 -8.84 -0.72 6.66
C LEU A 72 -8.60 0.09 7.93
N GLN A 73 -8.07 1.31 7.80
CA GLN A 73 -7.85 2.23 8.92
C GLN A 73 -9.13 2.62 9.65
N LYS A 74 -10.26 2.68 8.93
CA LYS A 74 -11.59 3.00 9.50
C LYS A 74 -12.26 1.82 10.21
N GLN A 75 -11.72 0.61 10.06
CA GLN A 75 -12.23 -0.57 10.77
C GLN A 75 -11.77 -0.56 12.23
N PRO A 76 -12.48 -1.28 13.13
CA PRO A 76 -11.97 -1.52 14.49
C PRO A 76 -10.57 -2.14 14.43
N GLN A 77 -9.65 -1.57 15.21
CA GLN A 77 -8.27 -2.03 15.24
C GLN A 77 -7.97 -2.79 16.55
N PRO A 78 -7.13 -3.82 16.50
CA PRO A 78 -6.56 -4.44 15.29
C PRO A 78 -7.63 -5.18 14.48
N TYR A 79 -7.64 -4.99 13.15
CA TYR A 79 -8.64 -5.62 12.27
C TYR A 79 -8.61 -7.15 12.34
N LEU A 80 -7.42 -7.71 12.38
CA LEU A 80 -7.17 -9.12 12.71
C LEU A 80 -6.39 -9.16 14.03
N PRO A 81 -7.00 -9.60 15.14
CA PRO A 81 -6.35 -9.57 16.47
C PRO A 81 -5.03 -10.34 16.53
N GLN A 82 -4.88 -11.40 15.74
CA GLN A 82 -3.64 -12.17 15.62
C GLN A 82 -2.51 -11.46 14.85
N TYR A 83 -2.84 -10.39 14.13
CA TYR A 83 -1.89 -9.57 13.36
C TYR A 83 -2.04 -8.09 13.71
N PRO A 84 -1.69 -7.67 14.93
CA PRO A 84 -1.91 -6.29 15.37
C PRO A 84 -1.07 -5.26 14.60
N TRP A 85 -0.03 -5.70 13.92
CA TRP A 85 0.85 -4.92 13.05
C TRP A 85 0.31 -4.73 11.62
N LEU A 86 -0.77 -5.41 11.25
CA LEU A 86 -1.23 -5.54 9.86
C LEU A 86 -1.38 -4.21 9.14
N LEU A 87 -2.07 -3.25 9.75
CA LEU A 87 -2.32 -1.94 9.13
C LEU A 87 -1.02 -1.17 8.87
N GLU A 88 -0.12 -1.13 9.85
CA GLU A 88 1.15 -0.43 9.73
C GLU A 88 2.05 -1.08 8.69
N PHE A 89 2.08 -2.42 8.65
CA PHE A 89 2.88 -3.15 7.69
C PHE A 89 2.38 -3.00 6.27
N MET A 90 1.08 -3.12 6.04
CA MET A 90 0.49 -2.87 4.72
C MET A 90 0.72 -1.43 4.25
N HIS A 91 0.66 -0.46 5.18
CA HIS A 91 1.02 0.92 4.84
C HIS A 91 2.49 1.04 4.43
N TYR A 92 3.40 0.31 5.08
CA TYR A 92 4.82 0.29 4.73
C TYR A 92 5.07 -0.34 3.34
N GLU A 93 4.48 -1.51 3.02
CA GLU A 93 4.56 -2.11 1.67
C GLU A 93 4.04 -1.16 0.59
N TRP A 94 2.93 -0.48 0.85
CA TRP A 94 2.39 0.52 -0.09
C TRP A 94 3.32 1.71 -0.25
N LEU A 95 3.95 2.17 0.84
CA LEU A 95 4.88 3.29 0.82
C LEU A 95 6.11 2.98 -0.03
N GLU A 96 6.67 1.77 0.09
CA GLU A 96 7.77 1.31 -0.76
C GLU A 96 7.39 1.35 -2.25
N LEU A 97 6.19 0.85 -2.58
CA LEU A 97 5.68 0.88 -3.96
C LEU A 97 5.49 2.32 -4.47
N VAL A 98 4.97 3.23 -3.65
CA VAL A 98 4.81 4.65 -4.01
C VAL A 98 6.16 5.29 -4.33
N VAL A 99 7.18 5.02 -3.52
CA VAL A 99 8.53 5.53 -3.72
C VAL A 99 9.16 4.94 -4.97
N GLU A 100 9.01 3.64 -5.20
CA GLU A 100 9.55 2.95 -6.38
C GLU A 100 8.93 3.46 -7.67
N THR A 101 7.61 3.63 -7.70
CA THR A 101 6.86 4.06 -8.88
C THR A 101 6.76 5.58 -9.06
N HIS A 102 7.42 6.36 -8.20
CA HIS A 102 7.36 7.81 -8.25
C HIS A 102 7.91 8.34 -9.59
N ALA A 103 7.21 9.29 -10.20
CA ALA A 103 7.51 9.80 -11.54
C ALA A 103 8.80 10.64 -11.63
N ALA A 104 9.42 11.02 -10.51
CA ALA A 104 10.65 11.80 -10.51
C ALA A 104 11.80 11.05 -11.20
N GLN A 105 12.45 11.73 -12.15
CA GLN A 105 13.65 11.24 -12.84
C GLN A 105 14.88 11.69 -12.07
N LEU A 106 15.34 10.89 -11.11
CA LEU A 106 16.46 11.23 -10.23
C LEU A 106 17.76 11.54 -10.99
N ASP A 107 17.99 10.86 -12.11
CA ASP A 107 19.18 11.09 -12.95
C ASP A 107 19.24 12.51 -13.52
N LYS A 108 18.08 13.05 -13.93
CA LYS A 108 18.02 14.43 -14.45
C LYS A 108 18.22 15.48 -13.36
N ILE A 109 17.75 15.19 -12.15
CA ILE A 109 17.86 16.12 -11.01
C ILE A 109 19.33 16.26 -10.60
N ASN A 110 20.07 15.16 -10.54
CA ASN A 110 21.48 15.18 -10.16
C ASN A 110 22.36 15.95 -11.14
N HIS A 111 22.03 15.95 -12.44
CA HIS A 111 22.76 16.76 -13.42
C HIS A 111 22.51 18.27 -13.30
N LEU A 112 21.43 18.64 -12.63
CA LEU A 112 21.08 20.05 -12.39
C LEU A 112 21.61 20.57 -11.05
N MET A 113 22.16 19.69 -10.19
CA MET A 113 22.71 20.10 -8.90
C MET A 113 24.10 20.75 -9.10
N PRO A 114 24.28 22.00 -8.66
CA PRO A 114 25.61 22.61 -8.66
C PRO A 114 26.52 21.82 -7.70
N GLN A 115 27.82 21.75 -8.04
CA GLN A 115 28.81 21.28 -7.08
C GLN A 115 28.78 22.22 -5.87
N VAL A 116 28.54 21.67 -4.69
CA VAL A 116 28.45 22.42 -3.45
C VAL A 116 29.86 22.57 -2.89
N GLU A 117 30.45 23.77 -2.97
CA GLU A 117 31.79 24.08 -2.44
C GLU A 117 31.77 24.12 -0.90
N ASP A 118 30.67 24.58 -0.30
CA ASP A 118 30.51 24.67 1.15
C ASP A 118 29.17 24.04 1.59
N PRO A 119 29.15 22.75 1.99
CA PRO A 119 27.93 22.06 2.43
C PRO A 119 27.28 22.68 3.68
N LEU A 120 28.08 23.34 4.56
CA LEU A 120 27.57 23.91 5.81
C LEU A 120 26.77 25.20 5.60
N ASN A 121 27.05 25.91 4.50
CA ASN A 121 26.34 27.12 4.11
C ASN A 121 25.36 26.92 2.95
N SER A 122 25.00 25.66 2.68
CA SER A 122 24.09 25.30 1.60
C SER A 122 22.79 24.75 2.13
N TYR A 123 21.69 24.94 1.39
CA TYR A 123 20.40 24.38 1.74
C TYR A 123 20.27 22.96 1.16
N PRO A 124 19.98 21.93 2.00
CA PRO A 124 19.77 20.61 1.51
C PRO A 124 18.46 20.54 0.70
N LEU A 125 18.53 19.96 -0.50
CA LEU A 125 17.35 19.63 -1.29
C LEU A 125 16.92 18.20 -0.94
N PRO A 126 15.70 18.00 -0.43
CA PRO A 126 15.23 16.66 -0.14
C PRO A 126 15.05 15.86 -1.44
N ASN A 127 15.29 14.56 -1.36
CA ASN A 127 14.98 13.65 -2.46
C ASN A 127 13.48 13.76 -2.79
N PRO A 128 13.08 14.00 -4.05
CA PRO A 128 11.68 14.18 -4.43
C PRO A 128 10.82 12.94 -4.20
N THR A 129 11.43 11.76 -4.03
CA THR A 129 10.72 10.52 -3.70
C THR A 129 10.58 10.29 -2.20
N LEU A 130 11.13 11.20 -1.36
CA LEU A 130 11.13 11.04 0.08
C LEU A 130 9.71 10.94 0.64
N GLN A 131 9.46 9.86 1.36
CA GLN A 131 8.28 9.65 2.17
C GLN A 131 8.69 9.44 3.63
N LEU A 132 7.93 10.03 4.55
CA LEU A 132 8.16 9.89 5.99
C LEU A 132 6.96 9.19 6.62
N ALA A 133 7.22 8.16 7.43
CA ALA A 133 6.18 7.48 8.18
C ALA A 133 6.73 6.98 9.52
N CYS A 134 5.87 6.99 10.55
CA CYS A 134 6.22 6.50 11.88
C CYS A 134 5.33 5.32 12.25
N TYR A 135 5.95 4.26 12.78
CA TYR A 135 5.28 3.01 13.12
C TYR A 135 5.64 2.57 14.53
N ARG A 136 4.70 1.93 15.19
CA ARG A 136 4.92 1.30 16.51
C ARG A 136 5.39 -0.15 16.39
N TRP A 137 5.23 -0.75 15.22
CA TRP A 137 5.72 -2.08 14.94
C TRP A 137 7.01 -2.01 14.11
N PRO A 138 7.97 -2.93 14.30
CA PRO A 138 9.22 -2.97 13.54
C PRO A 138 8.96 -3.50 12.11
N VAL A 139 8.16 -2.76 11.34
CA VAL A 139 7.65 -3.15 10.01
C VAL A 139 8.76 -3.48 9.01
N HIS A 140 9.90 -2.80 9.10
CA HIS A 140 11.06 -2.99 8.22
C HIS A 140 11.73 -4.36 8.39
N THR A 141 11.47 -5.08 9.48
CA THR A 141 12.02 -6.43 9.72
C THR A 141 11.03 -7.53 9.41
N LEU A 142 9.80 -7.18 9.06
CA LEU A 142 8.68 -8.09 8.90
C LEU A 142 8.80 -8.83 7.57
N GLN A 143 8.87 -10.15 7.63
CA GLN A 143 8.94 -11.03 6.46
C GLN A 143 8.37 -12.40 6.78
N THR A 144 8.17 -13.22 5.76
CA THR A 144 7.72 -14.60 5.95
C THR A 144 8.70 -15.35 6.86
N GLY A 145 8.19 -15.88 7.98
CA GLY A 145 9.01 -16.59 8.98
C GLY A 145 9.67 -15.67 10.04
N HIS A 146 9.54 -14.36 9.92
CA HIS A 146 10.01 -13.42 10.93
C HIS A 146 8.92 -12.37 11.22
N ILE A 147 8.05 -12.68 12.18
CA ILE A 147 6.92 -11.85 12.57
C ILE A 147 7.19 -11.29 13.97
N PRO A 148 7.22 -9.97 14.16
CA PRO A 148 7.42 -9.37 15.47
C PRO A 148 6.23 -9.68 16.39
N THR A 149 6.53 -10.06 17.62
CA THR A 149 5.52 -10.42 18.64
C THR A 149 5.13 -9.26 19.53
N GLN A 150 5.90 -8.17 19.52
CA GLN A 150 5.69 -7.00 20.36
C GLN A 150 5.87 -5.71 19.58
N ALA A 151 5.04 -4.72 19.91
CA ALA A 151 5.23 -3.36 19.45
C ALA A 151 6.46 -2.72 20.12
N LEU A 152 7.05 -1.75 19.47
CA LEU A 152 8.11 -0.93 20.02
C LEU A 152 7.56 -0.05 21.16
N PRO A 153 8.38 0.26 22.18
CA PRO A 153 7.95 1.15 23.26
C PRO A 153 7.57 2.54 22.73
N ASP A 154 8.32 3.04 21.76
CA ASP A 154 8.06 4.30 21.08
C ASP A 154 7.92 4.08 19.56
N ALA A 155 7.22 5.01 18.91
CA ALA A 155 7.10 4.96 17.45
C ALA A 155 8.44 5.31 16.80
N HIS A 156 8.88 4.47 15.87
CA HIS A 156 10.07 4.72 15.04
C HIS A 156 9.64 5.35 13.71
N CYS A 157 10.33 6.44 13.36
CA CYS A 157 10.08 7.12 12.10
C CYS A 157 11.10 6.70 11.04
N PHE A 158 10.62 6.42 9.85
CA PHE A 158 11.38 5.97 8.70
C PHE A 158 11.32 7.01 7.59
N ALA A 159 12.46 7.21 6.94
CA ALA A 159 12.57 7.93 5.69
C ALA A 159 12.76 6.90 4.57
N VAL A 160 11.76 6.76 3.72
CA VAL A 160 11.80 5.86 2.56
C VAL A 160 12.07 6.69 1.33
N VAL A 161 13.11 6.33 0.58
CA VAL A 161 13.54 7.04 -0.62
C VAL A 161 13.96 6.03 -1.69
N ARG A 162 13.73 6.39 -2.96
CA ARG A 162 14.33 5.65 -4.06
C ARG A 162 15.77 6.11 -4.23
N GLN A 163 16.69 5.15 -4.13
CA GLN A 163 18.10 5.39 -4.46
C GLN A 163 18.31 5.25 -5.96
N ARG A 164 19.36 5.91 -6.45
CA ARG A 164 19.83 5.70 -7.81
C ARG A 164 20.42 4.30 -7.91
N ASN A 165 20.03 3.54 -8.93
CA ASN A 165 20.76 2.34 -9.31
C ASN A 165 22.01 2.83 -10.11
N ASP A 166 23.17 2.71 -9.51
CA ASP A 166 24.46 2.92 -10.18
C ASP A 166 24.74 1.82 -11.21
#